data_2635bd6b9f6795f71ed50c78ee6c43f3
#
_entry.id   2635bd6b9f6795f71ed50c78ee6c43f3
#
_cell.length_a   1.000
_cell.length_b   1.000
_cell.length_c   1.000
_cell.angle_alpha   90.00
_cell.angle_beta   90.00
_cell.angle_gamma   90.00
#
_symmetry.space_group_name_H-M   'P 1'
#
loop_
_entity.id
_entity.type
_entity.pdbx_description
1 polymer ?
#
loop_
_entity_poly.entity_id
_entity_poly.type
_entity_poly.pdbx_seq_one_letter_code
_entity_poly.pdbx_strand_id
1 'polypeptide(L)'
;MKTYRIITLLAIVCPIRALAQESVELPSRSITVESTYNPIFSEVGKIMPLPEKESASRQQVPVNYLTEANPYGERIRKEMNVFGLESDNVKSRDIAGLLRIGYGVRNISDGLLDFGWRITDRDYLKVSGMLDGWNSKPDKKWQSHMFNSNISAEYSRRFKTFDASLKSGYGYSRFNYRPGVLMSDEQLAASSLFQNVRQGELSGAIRSNAGSNVDFYVNGGGQWLIRDGLDVNGTVRSNKEGIVRFGAGFNKALDKGSLSFDYRQKSTVYRWQGLYGCEYTNFTTFTLSPVWHYSKGEWETDLGLNLDMRTRAGEPFLASPVIKLTYSLRDNFKIRGSITGGLEEYDMRCLAAISPYWSEENRIYDGYTVFNLSTGIFYNNPSKLSASVDVGYRYTIDEVFQVAQDSMLVTSVLKQQAASVLYLKGALDLRLYERAQLKFDMIYSNYLGSYFGRKMELKPAIDASVFGRMTIIRGLDAMLTYRLMGFHKVVGESMPVVNDLSLTADYDYNRNISFYTTLKHLFGGNYYYYAGYRTLRPAILVGVVYKL
;
A
#
# COMPACT_ATOMS: atom_id res chain seq x y z
N MET A 1 -35.44 13.91 -25.52
CA MET A 1 -35.34 14.32 -24.09
C MET A 1 -34.07 13.85 -23.35
N LYS A 2 -33.29 12.90 -23.88
CA LYS A 2 -32.07 12.40 -23.19
C LYS A 2 -30.83 13.32 -23.36
N THR A 3 -30.73 14.06 -24.41
CA THR A 3 -29.60 14.97 -24.74
C THR A 3 -29.52 16.22 -23.88
N TYR A 4 -30.65 16.76 -23.42
CA TYR A 4 -30.67 17.97 -22.59
C TYR A 4 -30.14 17.75 -21.16
N ARG A 5 -30.20 16.52 -20.63
CA ARG A 5 -29.69 16.22 -19.28
C ARG A 5 -28.18 16.18 -19.20
N ILE A 6 -27.51 15.81 -20.28
CA ILE A 6 -26.03 15.80 -20.35
C ILE A 6 -25.47 17.22 -20.44
N ILE A 7 -26.17 18.11 -21.19
CA ILE A 7 -25.80 19.52 -21.33
C ILE A 7 -25.96 20.25 -19.99
N THR A 8 -26.96 19.89 -19.20
CA THR A 8 -27.19 20.52 -17.87
C THR A 8 -26.10 20.10 -16.88
N LEU A 9 -25.56 18.86 -16.96
CA LEU A 9 -24.45 18.41 -16.09
C LEU A 9 -23.13 19.09 -16.47
N LEU A 10 -22.86 19.31 -17.76
CA LEU A 10 -21.70 20.07 -18.23
C LEU A 10 -21.80 21.56 -17.88
N ALA A 11 -23.00 22.12 -17.84
CA ALA A 11 -23.21 23.51 -17.47
C ALA A 11 -23.03 23.81 -15.97
N ILE A 12 -23.11 22.79 -15.10
CA ILE A 12 -22.85 22.93 -13.65
C ILE A 12 -21.33 22.91 -13.35
N VAL A 13 -20.52 22.34 -14.21
CA VAL A 13 -19.05 22.29 -14.04
C VAL A 13 -18.36 23.55 -14.59
N CYS A 14 -19.01 24.29 -15.51
CA CYS A 14 -18.46 25.51 -16.13
C CYS A 14 -18.39 26.77 -15.22
N PRO A 15 -19.29 27.01 -14.26
CA PRO A 15 -19.22 28.25 -13.48
C PRO A 15 -18.10 28.33 -12.45
N ILE A 16 -17.41 27.20 -12.13
CA ILE A 16 -16.30 27.23 -11.18
C ILE A 16 -15.06 27.96 -11.73
N ARG A 17 -14.95 28.13 -13.04
CA ARG A 17 -13.85 28.93 -13.64
C ARG A 17 -14.12 30.44 -13.67
N ALA A 18 -15.35 30.85 -13.54
CA ALA A 18 -15.71 32.27 -13.62
C ALA A 18 -15.57 33.03 -12.28
N LEU A 19 -15.39 32.30 -11.17
CA LEU A 19 -15.22 32.93 -9.84
C LEU A 19 -13.76 33.10 -9.42
N ALA A 20 -12.79 32.76 -10.27
CA ALA A 20 -11.36 32.83 -9.97
C ALA A 20 -10.65 34.04 -10.63
N GLN A 21 -11.39 34.99 -11.23
CA GLN A 21 -10.82 36.17 -11.87
C GLN A 21 -11.54 37.47 -11.46
N GLU A 22 -11.38 37.82 -10.18
CA GLU A 22 -11.42 39.23 -9.78
C GLU A 22 -10.13 39.51 -9.01
N SER A 23 -9.20 40.15 -9.69
CA SER A 23 -8.04 40.78 -9.09
C SER A 23 -8.50 42.02 -8.33
N VAL A 24 -8.68 41.89 -7.03
CA VAL A 24 -8.82 43.07 -6.17
C VAL A 24 -7.42 43.65 -5.99
N GLU A 25 -7.16 44.76 -6.67
CA GLU A 25 -6.01 45.62 -6.36
C GLU A 25 -6.21 46.19 -4.96
N LEU A 26 -5.45 45.67 -4.02
CA LEU A 26 -5.34 46.26 -2.69
C LEU A 26 -4.43 47.49 -2.75
N PRO A 27 -4.84 48.64 -2.22
CA PRO A 27 -4.00 49.82 -2.19
C PRO A 27 -2.79 49.57 -1.31
N SER A 28 -1.59 49.75 -1.88
CA SER A 28 -0.32 49.65 -1.18
C SER A 28 -0.20 50.77 -0.15
N ARG A 29 -0.44 50.47 1.11
CA ARG A 29 0.00 51.31 2.23
C ARG A 29 1.28 50.67 2.80
N SER A 30 2.39 51.35 2.57
CA SER A 30 3.64 51.04 3.27
C SER A 30 3.53 51.60 4.70
N ILE A 31 3.43 50.73 5.65
CA ILE A 31 3.62 51.05 7.08
C ILE A 31 4.99 50.55 7.45
N THR A 32 5.93 51.48 7.68
CA THR A 32 7.23 51.17 8.29
C THR A 32 6.99 50.98 9.78
N VAL A 33 7.05 49.78 10.27
CA VAL A 33 7.01 49.46 11.70
C VAL A 33 8.44 49.11 12.10
N GLU A 34 9.11 50.02 12.79
CA GLU A 34 10.31 49.71 13.56
C GLU A 34 9.86 48.99 14.82
N SER A 35 9.99 47.69 14.88
CA SER A 35 9.82 46.93 16.12
C SER A 35 11.15 46.35 16.53
N THR A 36 11.61 46.73 17.72
CA THR A 36 12.66 46.02 18.44
C THR A 36 12.15 44.61 18.72
N TYR A 37 12.71 43.64 17.99
CA TYR A 37 12.37 42.24 18.16
C TYR A 37 12.94 41.71 19.47
N ASN A 38 12.05 41.50 20.42
CA ASN A 38 12.35 40.74 21.63
C ASN A 38 11.80 39.32 21.41
N PRO A 39 12.64 38.30 21.20
CA PRO A 39 12.13 36.95 21.02
C PRO A 39 11.67 36.38 22.35
N ILE A 40 10.39 36.50 22.63
CA ILE A 40 9.75 35.67 23.64
C ILE A 40 9.51 34.34 22.97
N PHE A 41 10.30 33.34 23.29
CA PHE A 41 10.00 31.95 22.96
C PHE A 41 8.81 31.51 23.82
N SER A 42 7.61 31.83 23.41
CA SER A 42 6.46 31.05 23.83
C SER A 42 6.55 29.72 23.05
N GLU A 43 6.58 28.63 23.77
CA GLU A 43 6.29 27.33 23.21
C GLU A 43 4.88 27.37 22.61
N VAL A 44 4.77 27.80 21.37
CA VAL A 44 3.54 27.61 20.61
C VAL A 44 3.48 26.13 20.34
N GLY A 45 2.72 25.43 21.15
CA GLY A 45 2.33 24.06 20.89
C GLY A 45 1.75 24.03 19.48
N LYS A 46 2.46 23.37 18.58
CA LYS A 46 2.04 23.23 17.19
C LYS A 46 0.70 22.53 17.20
N ILE A 47 -0.35 23.28 16.97
CA ILE A 47 -1.70 22.73 16.78
C ILE A 47 -1.63 21.90 15.51
N MET A 48 -1.56 20.60 15.68
CA MET A 48 -1.61 19.66 14.58
C MET A 48 -3.04 19.21 14.40
N PRO A 49 -3.65 19.56 13.32
CA PRO A 49 -4.88 18.94 12.91
C PRO A 49 -4.65 17.49 12.56
N LEU A 50 -5.60 16.76 12.88
CA LEU A 50 -5.54 15.34 12.80
C LEU A 50 -6.66 14.80 12.00
N PRO A 51 -6.43 13.75 11.48
CA PRO A 51 -7.34 12.91 11.13
C PRO A 51 -7.46 11.54 10.91
N GLU A 52 -8.46 10.92 10.71
CA GLU A 52 -8.50 9.52 10.61
C GLU A 52 -9.21 8.95 9.42
N LYS A 53 -8.83 7.80 9.10
CA LYS A 53 -8.91 7.15 7.84
C LYS A 53 -10.22 6.46 7.58
N GLU A 54 -10.57 6.55 6.35
CA GLU A 54 -11.61 5.81 5.73
C GLU A 54 -11.52 4.32 5.99
N SER A 55 -12.62 3.70 6.42
CA SER A 55 -12.78 2.29 6.21
C SER A 55 -12.89 2.08 4.71
N ALA A 56 -11.97 1.35 4.16
CA ALA A 56 -12.13 0.89 2.81
C ALA A 56 -13.53 0.29 2.66
N SER A 57 -14.40 0.98 1.97
CA SER A 57 -15.54 0.30 1.41
C SER A 57 -14.97 -0.86 0.60
N ARG A 58 -15.59 -2.00 0.62
CA ARG A 58 -15.14 -3.26 0.03
C ARG A 58 -14.80 -3.26 -1.47
N GLN A 59 -14.82 -2.13 -2.12
CA GLN A 59 -14.17 -1.91 -3.39
C GLN A 59 -12.84 -1.22 -3.14
N GLN A 60 -11.93 -1.98 -2.57
CA GLN A 60 -10.53 -1.66 -2.65
C GLN A 60 -10.14 -1.68 -4.13
N VAL A 61 -10.01 -0.49 -4.69
CA VAL A 61 -8.88 -0.30 -5.57
C VAL A 61 -7.72 -0.10 -4.59
N PRO A 62 -6.94 -1.12 -4.28
CA PRO A 62 -5.82 -0.95 -3.39
C PRO A 62 -4.78 -0.20 -4.18
N VAL A 63 -4.75 1.12 -4.05
CA VAL A 63 -3.51 1.83 -4.25
C VAL A 63 -2.70 1.53 -3.01
N ASN A 64 -2.21 0.33 -2.94
CA ASN A 64 -1.42 -0.13 -1.85
C ASN A 64 0.03 0.22 -2.18
N TYR A 65 0.40 1.48 -1.93
CA TYR A 65 1.82 1.90 -1.99
C TYR A 65 2.71 1.05 -1.07
N LEU A 66 2.10 0.31 -0.16
CA LEU A 66 2.77 -0.53 0.82
C LEU A 66 3.10 -1.92 0.30
N THR A 67 2.29 -2.47 -0.59
CA THR A 67 2.58 -3.74 -1.27
C THR A 67 3.62 -3.57 -2.38
N GLU A 68 3.81 -2.35 -2.87
CA GLU A 68 4.77 -2.04 -3.92
C GLU A 68 6.20 -1.82 -3.40
N ALA A 69 6.37 -1.70 -2.09
CA ALA A 69 7.69 -1.56 -1.48
C ALA A 69 8.56 -2.82 -1.59
N ASN A 70 7.98 -3.96 -1.97
CA ASN A 70 8.74 -5.16 -2.30
C ASN A 70 8.68 -5.45 -3.81
N PRO A 71 9.56 -4.83 -4.61
CA PRO A 71 9.55 -4.95 -6.08
C PRO A 71 9.83 -6.38 -6.58
N TYR A 72 10.19 -7.29 -5.69
CA TYR A 72 10.80 -8.55 -6.09
C TYR A 72 9.89 -9.77 -6.12
N GLY A 73 8.61 -9.66 -5.80
CA GLY A 73 7.90 -10.92 -5.83
C GLY A 73 6.40 -10.93 -5.61
N GLU A 74 5.84 -10.00 -4.89
CA GLU A 74 4.43 -10.11 -4.49
C GLU A 74 3.43 -10.06 -5.65
N ARG A 75 3.67 -9.24 -6.68
CA ARG A 75 2.78 -9.18 -7.85
C ARG A 75 2.79 -10.48 -8.65
N ILE A 76 3.96 -10.99 -8.97
CA ILE A 76 4.06 -12.26 -9.72
C ILE A 76 3.45 -13.40 -8.91
N ARG A 77 3.62 -13.41 -7.60
CA ARG A 77 3.07 -14.42 -6.70
C ARG A 77 1.56 -14.33 -6.55
N LYS A 78 1.03 -13.11 -6.38
CA LYS A 78 -0.41 -12.90 -6.23
C LYS A 78 -1.18 -13.28 -7.49
N GLU A 79 -0.61 -13.02 -8.65
CA GLU A 79 -1.20 -13.38 -9.92
C GLU A 79 -1.01 -14.86 -10.30
N MET A 80 0.07 -15.48 -9.87
CA MET A 80 0.20 -16.93 -9.99
C MET A 80 -0.77 -17.69 -9.10
N ASN A 81 -1.07 -17.19 -7.90
CA ASN A 81 -2.08 -17.78 -7.01
C ASN A 81 -3.50 -17.72 -7.62
N VAL A 82 -3.84 -16.64 -8.31
CA VAL A 82 -5.12 -16.51 -9.03
C VAL A 82 -5.26 -17.55 -10.13
N PHE A 83 -4.18 -17.91 -10.79
CA PHE A 83 -4.21 -18.89 -11.89
C PHE A 83 -4.23 -20.36 -11.47
N GLY A 84 -3.86 -20.66 -10.23
CA GLY A 84 -3.86 -22.04 -9.72
C GLY A 84 -5.19 -22.50 -9.13
N LEU A 85 -6.07 -21.59 -8.75
CA LEU A 85 -7.26 -21.89 -7.94
C LEU A 85 -8.61 -21.54 -8.60
N GLU A 86 -8.62 -20.77 -9.67
CA GLU A 86 -9.83 -20.45 -10.44
C GLU A 86 -10.02 -21.37 -11.65
N SER A 87 -10.10 -22.66 -11.40
CA SER A 87 -10.66 -23.59 -12.39
C SER A 87 -12.08 -23.92 -11.96
N ASP A 88 -13.05 -23.35 -12.63
CA ASP A 88 -14.50 -23.51 -12.38
C ASP A 88 -15.04 -24.94 -12.47
N ASN A 89 -14.21 -25.93 -12.68
CA ASN A 89 -14.62 -27.32 -12.89
C ASN A 89 -13.80 -28.39 -12.13
N VAL A 90 -13.08 -28.01 -11.10
CA VAL A 90 -12.45 -29.02 -10.24
C VAL A 90 -13.46 -29.46 -9.19
N LYS A 91 -13.87 -30.72 -9.20
CA LYS A 91 -14.50 -31.37 -8.05
C LYS A 91 -13.71 -30.95 -6.83
N SER A 92 -14.38 -30.32 -5.84
CA SER A 92 -13.76 -29.79 -4.65
C SER A 92 -12.90 -30.87 -3.99
N ARG A 93 -11.58 -30.78 -4.15
CA ARG A 93 -10.67 -31.59 -3.37
C ARG A 93 -10.73 -31.11 -1.95
N ASP A 94 -10.76 -32.01 -0.99
CA ASP A 94 -10.72 -31.64 0.44
C ASP A 94 -9.40 -30.95 0.81
N ILE A 95 -8.37 -31.18 0.01
CA ILE A 95 -7.04 -30.60 0.15
C ILE A 95 -6.61 -30.04 -1.21
N ALA A 96 -6.17 -28.82 -1.23
CA ALA A 96 -5.55 -28.17 -2.38
C ALA A 96 -4.36 -27.32 -1.91
N GLY A 97 -3.26 -27.39 -2.64
CA GLY A 97 -2.10 -26.62 -2.23
C GLY A 97 -1.05 -26.48 -3.30
N LEU A 98 -0.17 -25.51 -3.07
CA LEU A 98 0.95 -25.21 -3.91
C LEU A 98 2.18 -24.96 -3.04
N LEU A 99 3.27 -25.66 -3.35
CA LEU A 99 4.59 -25.40 -2.83
C LEU A 99 5.52 -25.04 -3.97
N ARG A 100 6.10 -23.85 -3.92
CA ARG A 100 7.06 -23.36 -4.89
C ARG A 100 8.39 -23.10 -4.18
N ILE A 101 9.48 -23.58 -4.74
CA ILE A 101 10.83 -23.35 -4.24
C ILE A 101 11.73 -23.06 -5.43
N GLY A 102 12.52 -21.99 -5.33
CA GLY A 102 13.49 -21.62 -6.34
C GLY A 102 14.76 -21.02 -5.75
N TYR A 103 15.85 -21.20 -6.49
CA TYR A 103 17.14 -20.66 -6.13
C TYR A 103 17.90 -20.24 -7.38
N GLY A 104 18.70 -19.19 -7.25
CA GLY A 104 19.38 -18.63 -8.41
C GLY A 104 20.71 -17.95 -8.10
N VAL A 105 21.29 -17.40 -9.16
CA VAL A 105 22.56 -16.66 -9.04
C VAL A 105 22.42 -15.48 -8.08
N ARG A 106 23.49 -15.12 -7.38
CA ARG A 106 23.55 -14.11 -6.30
C ARG A 106 22.71 -14.49 -5.09
N ASN A 107 22.59 -15.80 -4.86
CA ASN A 107 21.82 -16.37 -3.77
C ASN A 107 20.37 -15.83 -3.73
N ILE A 108 19.79 -15.56 -4.91
CA ILE A 108 18.37 -15.23 -4.97
C ILE A 108 17.60 -16.48 -4.59
N SER A 109 16.76 -16.37 -3.59
CA SER A 109 15.87 -17.42 -3.12
C SER A 109 14.42 -16.99 -3.29
N ASP A 110 13.55 -17.95 -3.59
CA ASP A 110 12.12 -17.77 -3.76
C ASP A 110 11.40 -18.98 -3.17
N GLY A 111 10.42 -18.74 -2.33
CA GLY A 111 9.60 -19.78 -1.73
C GLY A 111 8.17 -19.29 -1.53
N LEU A 112 7.20 -20.13 -1.87
CA LEU A 112 5.80 -19.90 -1.66
C LEU A 112 5.13 -21.19 -1.21
N LEU A 113 4.36 -21.11 -0.13
CA LEU A 113 3.45 -22.14 0.32
C LEU A 113 2.05 -21.53 0.32
N ASP A 114 1.11 -22.18 -0.34
CA ASP A 114 -0.32 -21.89 -0.21
C ASP A 114 -1.06 -23.21 -0.13
N PHE A 115 -1.66 -23.47 1.01
CA PHE A 115 -2.26 -24.75 1.35
C PHE A 115 -3.63 -24.50 1.97
N GLY A 116 -4.66 -25.14 1.41
CA GLY A 116 -6.01 -25.09 1.89
C GLY A 116 -6.55 -26.49 2.16
N TRP A 117 -7.11 -26.70 3.32
CA TRP A 117 -7.70 -27.95 3.74
C TRP A 117 -9.15 -27.74 4.22
N ARG A 118 -10.09 -28.38 3.53
CA ARG A 118 -11.47 -28.49 3.98
C ARG A 118 -11.54 -29.69 4.94
N ILE A 119 -11.54 -29.40 6.25
CA ILE A 119 -11.56 -30.42 7.32
C ILE A 119 -12.96 -31.04 7.37
N THR A 120 -13.98 -30.20 7.27
CA THR A 120 -15.40 -30.58 7.14
C THR A 120 -16.08 -29.64 6.17
N ASP A 121 -17.36 -29.85 5.86
CA ASP A 121 -18.15 -28.91 5.03
C ASP A 121 -18.29 -27.52 5.65
N ARG A 122 -17.93 -27.37 6.91
CA ARG A 122 -18.05 -26.13 7.67
C ARG A 122 -16.71 -25.58 8.13
N ASP A 123 -15.68 -26.40 8.14
CA ASP A 123 -14.36 -26.06 8.68
C ASP A 123 -13.32 -26.02 7.57
N TYR A 124 -12.62 -24.92 7.49
CA TYR A 124 -11.56 -24.71 6.52
C TYR A 124 -10.30 -24.17 7.20
N LEU A 125 -9.16 -24.75 6.87
CA LEU A 125 -7.84 -24.30 7.30
C LEU A 125 -7.05 -23.85 6.07
N LYS A 126 -6.52 -22.64 6.12
CA LYS A 126 -5.57 -22.12 5.15
C LYS A 126 -4.23 -21.86 5.81
N VAL A 127 -3.14 -22.35 5.21
CA VAL A 127 -1.76 -22.03 5.60
C VAL A 127 -1.06 -21.41 4.42
N SER A 128 -0.48 -20.23 4.59
CA SER A 128 0.30 -19.57 3.56
C SER A 128 1.65 -19.14 4.10
N GLY A 129 2.67 -19.25 3.27
CA GLY A 129 4.02 -18.87 3.62
C GLY A 129 4.76 -18.30 2.41
N MET A 130 5.68 -17.39 2.67
CA MET A 130 6.48 -16.73 1.66
C MET A 130 7.92 -16.61 2.17
N LEU A 131 8.85 -16.81 1.28
CA LEU A 131 10.26 -16.59 1.51
C LEU A 131 10.87 -15.96 0.29
N ASP A 132 11.60 -14.86 0.45
CA ASP A 132 12.41 -14.28 -0.60
C ASP A 132 13.68 -13.68 -0.03
N GLY A 133 14.73 -13.66 -0.84
CA GLY A 133 15.98 -13.09 -0.41
C GLY A 133 17.04 -13.04 -1.50
N TRP A 134 18.08 -12.29 -1.22
CA TRP A 134 19.28 -12.25 -2.03
C TRP A 134 20.51 -11.91 -1.20
N ASN A 135 21.69 -12.22 -1.76
CA ASN A 135 22.96 -11.83 -1.22
C ASN A 135 23.91 -11.50 -2.39
N SER A 136 24.18 -10.24 -2.60
CA SER A 136 24.88 -9.71 -3.77
C SER A 136 25.90 -8.66 -3.38
N LYS A 137 26.94 -8.49 -4.19
CA LYS A 137 27.94 -7.41 -4.06
C LYS A 137 27.70 -6.37 -5.16
N PRO A 138 26.84 -5.36 -4.96
CA PRO A 138 26.63 -4.32 -5.96
C PRO A 138 27.84 -3.41 -6.14
N ASP A 139 28.65 -3.21 -5.10
CA ASP A 139 29.94 -2.50 -5.16
C ASP A 139 31.06 -3.24 -4.40
N LYS A 140 32.29 -2.71 -4.42
CA LYS A 140 33.47 -3.35 -3.81
C LYS A 140 33.45 -3.30 -2.27
N LYS A 141 32.82 -2.26 -1.70
CA LYS A 141 32.85 -2.00 -0.24
C LYS A 141 31.63 -2.54 0.49
N TRP A 142 30.55 -2.88 -0.22
CA TRP A 142 29.30 -3.27 0.40
C TRP A 142 28.70 -4.53 -0.24
N GLN A 143 28.24 -5.44 0.63
CA GLN A 143 27.49 -6.62 0.25
C GLN A 143 26.02 -6.40 0.64
N SER A 144 25.15 -6.30 -0.36
CA SER A 144 23.70 -6.21 -0.14
C SER A 144 23.14 -7.56 0.26
N HIS A 145 22.46 -7.58 1.38
CA HIS A 145 21.74 -8.75 1.86
C HIS A 145 20.31 -8.35 2.19
N MET A 146 19.37 -9.17 1.75
CA MET A 146 17.99 -9.09 2.18
C MET A 146 17.40 -10.49 2.24
N PHE A 147 16.64 -10.73 3.28
CA PHE A 147 15.90 -11.97 3.48
C PHE A 147 14.57 -11.61 4.15
N ASN A 148 13.48 -12.06 3.56
CA ASN A 148 12.14 -11.90 4.09
C ASN A 148 11.47 -13.26 4.15
N SER A 149 10.78 -13.52 5.24
CA SER A 149 9.92 -14.68 5.38
C SER A 149 8.67 -14.33 6.14
N ASN A 150 7.56 -14.91 5.74
CA ASN A 150 6.34 -14.87 6.52
C ASN A 150 5.63 -16.23 6.45
N ILE A 151 4.90 -16.54 7.49
CA ILE A 151 3.99 -17.67 7.53
C ILE A 151 2.71 -17.24 8.24
N SER A 152 1.58 -17.66 7.75
CA SER A 152 0.29 -17.44 8.40
C SER A 152 -0.60 -18.65 8.30
N ALA A 153 -1.46 -18.82 9.30
CA ALA A 153 -2.49 -19.83 9.32
C ALA A 153 -3.84 -19.15 9.64
N GLU A 154 -4.86 -19.52 8.92
CA GLU A 154 -6.22 -19.04 9.11
C GLU A 154 -7.15 -20.25 9.20
N TYR A 155 -7.86 -20.37 10.30
CA TYR A 155 -8.95 -21.32 10.48
C TYR A 155 -10.27 -20.57 10.37
N SER A 156 -11.19 -21.08 9.56
CA SER A 156 -12.53 -20.54 9.43
C SER A 156 -13.59 -21.63 9.63
N ARG A 157 -14.70 -21.27 10.28
CA ARG A 157 -15.83 -22.13 10.52
C ARG A 157 -17.12 -21.44 10.17
N ARG A 158 -17.93 -22.12 9.37
CA ARG A 158 -19.27 -21.67 9.00
C ARG A 158 -20.31 -22.22 9.97
N PHE A 159 -21.01 -21.32 10.65
CA PHE A 159 -22.19 -21.62 11.45
C PHE A 159 -23.46 -21.37 10.65
N LYS A 160 -24.63 -21.68 11.21
CA LYS A 160 -25.90 -21.45 10.51
C LYS A 160 -26.18 -19.98 10.22
N THR A 161 -25.81 -19.09 11.13
CA THR A 161 -26.14 -17.65 11.09
C THR A 161 -24.94 -16.74 10.90
N PHE A 162 -23.72 -17.24 11.09
CA PHE A 162 -22.50 -16.46 10.97
C PHE A 162 -21.31 -17.34 10.60
N ASP A 163 -20.28 -16.72 10.05
CA ASP A 163 -18.96 -17.29 9.83
C ASP A 163 -17.99 -16.72 10.87
N ALA A 164 -17.11 -17.57 11.40
CA ALA A 164 -16.05 -17.15 12.30
C ALA A 164 -14.68 -17.53 11.72
N SER A 165 -13.69 -16.67 11.88
CA SER A 165 -12.32 -16.95 11.50
C SER A 165 -11.32 -16.54 12.57
N LEU A 166 -10.20 -17.26 12.63
CA LEU A 166 -9.04 -16.96 13.48
C LEU A 166 -7.79 -17.04 12.60
N LYS A 167 -7.02 -15.97 12.58
CA LYS A 167 -5.79 -15.87 11.82
C LYS A 167 -4.62 -15.60 12.74
N SER A 168 -3.51 -16.31 12.53
CA SER A 168 -2.23 -16.06 13.18
C SER A 168 -1.14 -15.97 12.12
N GLY A 169 -0.18 -15.07 12.32
CA GLY A 169 0.93 -14.88 11.40
C GLY A 169 2.22 -14.51 12.12
N TYR A 170 3.35 -14.91 11.52
CA TYR A 170 4.68 -14.52 11.93
C TYR A 170 5.51 -14.14 10.72
N GLY A 171 6.24 -13.04 10.82
CA GLY A 171 7.17 -12.57 9.80
C GLY A 171 8.54 -12.26 10.37
N TYR A 172 9.55 -12.54 9.57
CA TYR A 172 10.93 -12.21 9.85
C TYR A 172 11.59 -11.60 8.62
N SER A 173 12.24 -10.45 8.80
CA SER A 173 13.05 -9.81 7.77
C SER A 173 14.44 -9.50 8.31
N ARG A 174 15.44 -9.71 7.47
CA ARG A 174 16.83 -9.36 7.75
C ARG A 174 17.42 -8.66 6.54
N PHE A 175 18.03 -7.52 6.78
CA PHE A 175 18.71 -6.74 5.74
C PHE A 175 19.91 -6.00 6.35
N ASN A 176 20.77 -5.44 5.51
CA ASN A 176 21.88 -4.65 5.99
C ASN A 176 21.90 -3.27 5.37
N TYR A 177 22.29 -2.26 6.17
CA TYR A 177 22.52 -0.92 5.69
C TYR A 177 23.79 -0.85 4.83
N ARG A 178 23.77 0.12 3.92
CA ARG A 178 24.97 0.51 3.19
C ARG A 178 25.78 1.49 4.05
N PRO A 179 27.12 1.32 4.16
CA PRO A 179 27.97 2.29 4.82
C PRO A 179 27.92 3.63 4.07
N GLY A 180 27.81 4.72 4.82
CA GLY A 180 27.78 6.08 4.30
C GLY A 180 29.17 6.68 4.13
N VAL A 181 29.23 7.88 3.59
CA VAL A 181 30.49 8.57 3.25
C VAL A 181 31.34 8.93 4.46
N LEU A 182 30.75 9.08 5.64
CA LEU A 182 31.47 9.43 6.87
C LEU A 182 31.93 8.21 7.67
N MET A 183 31.57 6.98 7.26
CA MET A 183 31.97 5.76 7.96
C MET A 183 33.43 5.39 7.61
N SER A 184 34.30 5.33 8.60
CA SER A 184 35.68 4.88 8.43
C SER A 184 35.76 3.34 8.24
N ASP A 185 36.83 2.86 7.63
CA ASP A 185 37.05 1.42 7.43
C ASP A 185 37.19 0.68 8.79
N GLU A 186 37.70 1.34 9.85
CA GLU A 186 37.79 0.80 11.20
C GLU A 186 36.40 0.65 11.83
N GLN A 187 35.54 1.67 11.69
CA GLN A 187 34.14 1.61 12.15
C GLN A 187 33.34 0.55 11.38
N LEU A 188 33.58 0.43 10.08
CA LEU A 188 32.96 -0.61 9.26
C LEU A 188 33.34 -2.01 9.74
N ALA A 189 34.60 -2.23 10.09
CA ALA A 189 35.08 -3.51 10.60
C ALA A 189 34.50 -3.86 11.99
N ALA A 190 34.24 -2.84 12.82
CA ALA A 190 33.72 -3.00 14.17
C ALA A 190 32.17 -3.09 14.24
N SER A 191 31.46 -2.69 13.20
CA SER A 191 30.00 -2.54 13.22
C SER A 191 29.29 -3.67 12.50
N SER A 192 28.19 -4.14 13.08
CA SER A 192 27.24 -5.00 12.36
C SER A 192 26.19 -4.13 11.70
N LEU A 193 26.19 -4.07 10.37
CA LEU A 193 25.21 -3.29 9.58
C LEU A 193 23.88 -4.04 9.39
N PHE A 194 23.75 -5.23 9.97
CA PHE A 194 22.55 -6.04 9.84
C PHE A 194 21.44 -5.53 10.74
N GLN A 195 20.23 -5.53 10.18
CA GLN A 195 18.98 -5.27 10.86
C GLN A 195 18.10 -6.49 10.82
N ASN A 196 17.42 -6.74 11.93
CA ASN A 196 16.40 -7.78 12.02
C ASN A 196 15.06 -7.13 12.36
N VAL A 197 14.03 -7.53 11.67
CA VAL A 197 12.65 -7.14 11.95
C VAL A 197 11.85 -8.42 12.20
N ARG A 198 11.21 -8.51 13.34
CA ARG A 198 10.34 -9.60 13.74
C ARG A 198 8.94 -9.06 13.96
N GLN A 199 7.95 -9.71 13.41
CA GLN A 199 6.57 -9.28 13.53
C GLN A 199 5.65 -10.47 13.73
N GLY A 200 4.55 -10.24 14.44
CA GLY A 200 3.52 -11.25 14.61
C GLY A 200 2.14 -10.61 14.61
N GLU A 201 1.15 -11.43 14.31
CA GLU A 201 -0.25 -11.02 14.35
C GLU A 201 -1.12 -12.18 14.84
N LEU A 202 -2.20 -11.81 15.54
CA LEU A 202 -3.30 -12.70 15.89
C LEU A 202 -4.59 -11.89 15.73
N SER A 203 -5.53 -12.39 14.93
CA SER A 203 -6.80 -11.72 14.71
C SER A 203 -7.94 -12.71 14.58
N GLY A 204 -9.12 -12.31 15.03
CA GLY A 204 -10.35 -13.07 14.86
C GLY A 204 -11.44 -12.19 14.26
N ALA A 205 -12.34 -12.81 13.53
CA ALA A 205 -13.50 -12.14 12.96
C ALA A 205 -14.74 -13.04 13.03
N ILE A 206 -15.89 -12.41 13.25
CA ILE A 206 -17.21 -13.01 13.16
C ILE A 206 -18.02 -12.15 12.19
N ARG A 207 -18.71 -12.76 11.26
CA ARG A 207 -19.53 -12.10 10.27
C ARG A 207 -20.82 -12.84 10.05
N SER A 208 -21.94 -12.11 9.94
CA SER A 208 -23.24 -12.70 9.60
C SER A 208 -23.22 -13.36 8.22
N ASN A 209 -23.98 -14.43 8.05
CA ASN A 209 -24.17 -15.06 6.75
C ASN A 209 -25.03 -14.16 5.85
N ALA A 210 -24.82 -14.25 4.54
CA ALA A 210 -25.62 -13.54 3.56
C ALA A 210 -27.11 -13.96 3.65
N GLY A 211 -28.02 -12.96 3.60
CA GLY A 211 -29.48 -13.20 3.62
C GLY A 211 -30.17 -12.80 4.92
N SER A 212 -29.47 -12.27 5.91
CA SER A 212 -30.09 -11.62 7.06
C SER A 212 -30.54 -10.19 6.71
N ASN A 213 -31.65 -9.72 7.31
CA ASN A 213 -32.08 -8.31 7.15
C ASN A 213 -31.08 -7.31 7.73
N VAL A 214 -30.15 -7.78 8.55
CA VAL A 214 -29.05 -7.03 9.12
C VAL A 214 -27.78 -7.84 8.98
N ASP A 215 -26.87 -7.36 8.15
CA ASP A 215 -25.52 -7.90 8.09
C ASP A 215 -24.68 -7.23 9.16
N PHE A 216 -23.94 -8.03 9.93
CA PHE A 216 -23.03 -7.51 10.94
C PHE A 216 -21.67 -8.17 10.85
N TYR A 217 -20.66 -7.48 11.34
CA TYR A 217 -19.35 -8.05 11.59
C TYR A 217 -18.76 -7.53 12.90
N VAL A 218 -17.93 -8.35 13.51
CA VAL A 218 -17.05 -7.98 14.62
C VAL A 218 -15.68 -8.59 14.34
N ASN A 219 -14.65 -7.79 14.46
CA ASN A 219 -13.28 -8.26 14.33
C ASN A 219 -12.41 -7.67 15.44
N GLY A 220 -11.36 -8.37 15.77
CA GLY A 220 -10.39 -7.89 16.73
C GLY A 220 -9.05 -8.60 16.56
N GLY A 221 -7.98 -7.95 16.94
CA GLY A 221 -6.67 -8.56 16.83
C GLY A 221 -5.56 -7.73 17.44
N GLY A 222 -4.44 -8.41 17.66
CA GLY A 222 -3.19 -7.82 18.09
C GLY A 222 -2.09 -8.02 17.07
N GLN A 223 -1.24 -7.03 16.94
CA GLN A 223 -0.04 -7.09 16.13
C GLN A 223 1.13 -6.60 16.96
N TRP A 224 2.28 -7.18 16.73
CA TRP A 224 3.52 -6.68 17.31
C TRP A 224 4.63 -6.65 16.28
N LEU A 225 5.54 -5.71 16.42
CA LEU A 225 6.74 -5.58 15.62
C LEU A 225 7.91 -5.22 16.52
N ILE A 226 9.04 -5.87 16.28
CA ILE A 226 10.32 -5.60 16.94
C ILE A 226 11.33 -5.33 15.83
N ARG A 227 11.94 -4.16 15.87
CA ARG A 227 13.02 -3.77 14.98
C ARG A 227 14.27 -3.52 15.81
N ASP A 228 15.35 -4.21 15.47
CA ASP A 228 16.65 -3.93 16.07
C ASP A 228 17.18 -2.62 15.45
N GLY A 229 17.39 -1.60 16.26
CA GLY A 229 17.97 -0.32 15.83
C GLY A 229 19.50 -0.44 15.75
N LEU A 230 20.10 0.24 14.75
CA LEU A 230 21.55 0.40 14.68
C LEU A 230 21.96 1.65 15.44
N ASP A 231 22.79 1.47 16.45
CA ASP A 231 23.62 2.53 16.99
C ASP A 231 24.97 2.51 16.27
N VAL A 232 25.42 3.64 15.79
CA VAL A 232 26.73 3.82 15.16
C VAL A 232 27.89 3.49 16.11
N ASN A 233 27.60 3.48 17.41
CA ASN A 233 28.56 3.12 18.47
C ASN A 233 28.51 1.63 18.85
N GLY A 234 27.81 0.79 18.07
CA GLY A 234 27.73 -0.65 18.29
C GLY A 234 26.73 -1.12 19.35
N THR A 235 25.93 -0.22 19.92
CA THR A 235 24.87 -0.56 20.86
C THR A 235 23.60 -0.93 20.08
N VAL A 236 23.20 -2.17 20.08
CA VAL A 236 21.94 -2.60 19.48
C VAL A 236 20.78 -2.18 20.38
N ARG A 237 19.92 -1.32 19.89
CA ARG A 237 18.67 -0.93 20.55
C ARG A 237 17.50 -1.60 19.86
N SER A 238 16.52 -2.05 20.61
CA SER A 238 15.36 -2.75 20.08
C SER A 238 14.12 -1.91 20.27
N ASN A 239 13.55 -1.43 19.16
CA ASN A 239 12.30 -0.69 19.16
C ASN A 239 11.13 -1.63 18.95
N LYS A 240 10.08 -1.45 19.76
CA LYS A 240 8.92 -2.34 19.78
C LYS A 240 7.65 -1.53 19.60
N GLU A 241 6.78 -2.05 18.75
CA GLU A 241 5.44 -1.54 18.55
C GLU A 241 4.43 -2.66 18.80
N GLY A 242 3.41 -2.36 19.58
CA GLY A 242 2.24 -3.23 19.76
C GLY A 242 0.99 -2.48 19.31
N ILE A 243 0.15 -3.13 18.51
CA ILE A 243 -1.11 -2.56 18.03
C ILE A 243 -2.23 -3.52 18.37
N VAL A 244 -3.27 -3.00 19.02
CA VAL A 244 -4.54 -3.70 19.22
C VAL A 244 -5.59 -3.01 18.38
N ARG A 245 -6.30 -3.77 17.55
CA ARG A 245 -7.40 -3.29 16.72
C ARG A 245 -8.69 -3.99 17.11
N PHE A 246 -9.76 -3.22 17.12
CA PHE A 246 -11.12 -3.71 17.25
C PHE A 246 -12.00 -3.03 16.22
N GLY A 247 -12.88 -3.77 15.59
CA GLY A 247 -13.84 -3.26 14.62
C GLY A 247 -15.18 -3.96 14.77
N ALA A 248 -16.24 -3.20 14.62
CA ALA A 248 -17.60 -3.73 14.58
C ALA A 248 -18.42 -2.87 13.61
N GLY A 249 -19.32 -3.50 12.88
CA GLY A 249 -20.19 -2.78 11.99
C GLY A 249 -21.44 -3.58 11.66
N PHE A 250 -22.43 -2.86 11.17
CA PHE A 250 -23.64 -3.47 10.64
C PHE A 250 -24.10 -2.74 9.37
N ASN A 251 -24.81 -3.46 8.54
CA ASN A 251 -25.54 -2.93 7.40
C ASN A 251 -26.99 -3.39 7.47
N LYS A 252 -27.92 -2.44 7.52
CA LYS A 252 -29.35 -2.70 7.58
C LYS A 252 -30.00 -2.29 6.26
N ALA A 253 -30.64 -3.23 5.60
CA ALA A 253 -31.47 -2.94 4.44
C ALA A 253 -32.67 -2.06 4.83
N LEU A 254 -32.97 -1.07 3.99
CA LEU A 254 -34.12 -0.17 4.07
C LEU A 254 -34.90 -0.25 2.77
N ASP A 255 -36.12 0.30 2.72
CA ASP A 255 -36.97 0.27 1.52
C ASP A 255 -36.31 0.94 0.29
N LYS A 256 -35.43 1.91 0.51
CA LYS A 256 -34.76 2.67 -0.56
C LYS A 256 -33.23 2.71 -0.39
N GLY A 257 -32.63 1.56 -0.10
CA GLY A 257 -31.18 1.47 0.07
C GLY A 257 -30.78 0.72 1.33
N SER A 258 -29.66 1.08 1.94
CA SER A 258 -29.22 0.52 3.21
C SER A 258 -28.46 1.54 4.05
N LEU A 259 -28.46 1.36 5.34
CA LEU A 259 -27.67 2.13 6.30
C LEU A 259 -26.58 1.24 6.86
N SER A 260 -25.34 1.62 6.65
CA SER A 260 -24.18 1.00 7.27
C SER A 260 -23.62 1.87 8.38
N PHE A 261 -23.08 1.22 9.38
CA PHE A 261 -22.39 1.86 10.48
C PHE A 261 -21.16 1.03 10.82
N ASP A 262 -19.99 1.67 10.74
CA ASP A 262 -18.71 1.06 11.06
C ASP A 262 -18.09 1.75 12.27
N TYR A 263 -17.66 0.99 13.26
CA TYR A 263 -16.83 1.40 14.38
C TYR A 263 -15.46 0.74 14.28
N ARG A 264 -14.40 1.51 14.46
CA ARG A 264 -13.03 1.02 14.51
C ARG A 264 -12.28 1.69 15.64
N GLN A 265 -11.49 0.89 16.31
CA GLN A 265 -10.55 1.32 17.34
C GLN A 265 -9.16 0.75 17.04
N LYS A 266 -8.14 1.57 17.20
CA LYS A 266 -6.74 1.16 17.13
C LYS A 266 -6.02 1.75 18.34
N SER A 267 -5.41 0.91 19.15
CA SER A 267 -4.53 1.32 20.27
C SER A 267 -3.10 0.93 19.95
N THR A 268 -2.21 1.90 19.93
CA THR A 268 -0.79 1.70 19.60
C THR A 268 0.05 1.98 20.84
N VAL A 269 0.91 1.04 21.17
CA VAL A 269 1.83 1.09 22.32
C VAL A 269 3.26 0.95 21.80
N TYR A 270 4.10 1.88 22.17
CA TYR A 270 5.51 1.88 21.80
C TYR A 270 6.40 1.64 23.00
N ARG A 271 7.44 0.84 22.81
CA ARG A 271 8.64 0.83 23.64
C ARG A 271 9.82 1.25 22.77
N TRP A 272 10.07 2.54 22.79
CA TRP A 272 11.05 3.19 21.95
C TRP A 272 12.25 3.62 22.78
N GLN A 273 13.42 3.25 22.34
CA GLN A 273 14.69 3.72 22.91
C GLN A 273 15.39 4.57 21.84
N GLY A 274 14.83 5.74 21.56
CA GLY A 274 15.30 6.62 20.50
C GLY A 274 16.72 7.11 20.70
N LEU A 275 17.45 7.27 19.60
CA LEU A 275 18.84 7.74 19.58
C LEU A 275 18.97 9.22 20.02
N TYR A 276 17.94 10.03 19.87
CA TYR A 276 18.01 11.49 20.08
C TYR A 276 16.88 12.05 20.96
N GLY A 277 16.37 11.28 21.90
CA GLY A 277 15.32 11.74 22.81
C GLY A 277 13.93 11.84 22.17
N CYS A 278 13.76 11.34 20.95
CA CYS A 278 12.45 11.23 20.32
C CYS A 278 11.69 10.04 20.91
N GLU A 279 10.80 10.29 21.85
CA GLU A 279 9.93 9.26 22.40
C GLU A 279 8.62 9.20 21.62
N TYR A 280 8.25 8.02 21.15
CA TYR A 280 6.92 7.75 20.64
C TYR A 280 5.96 7.56 21.82
N THR A 281 4.88 8.32 21.84
CA THR A 281 3.85 8.21 22.88
C THR A 281 2.75 7.25 22.45
N ASN A 282 2.23 6.49 23.40
CA ASN A 282 1.09 5.62 23.17
C ASN A 282 -0.16 6.45 22.84
N PHE A 283 -1.00 5.95 21.96
CA PHE A 283 -2.23 6.62 21.59
C PHE A 283 -3.30 5.62 21.16
N THR A 284 -4.54 6.04 21.24
CA THR A 284 -5.70 5.29 20.75
C THR A 284 -6.50 6.17 19.80
N THR A 285 -6.95 5.59 18.71
CA THR A 285 -7.81 6.22 17.74
C THR A 285 -9.15 5.50 17.70
N PHE A 286 -10.21 6.26 17.46
CA PHE A 286 -11.58 5.76 17.28
C PHE A 286 -12.16 6.38 16.02
N THR A 287 -12.76 5.58 15.17
CA THR A 287 -13.47 6.02 13.97
C THR A 287 -14.90 5.53 14.00
N LEU A 288 -15.85 6.41 13.75
CA LEU A 288 -17.24 6.12 13.48
C LEU A 288 -17.59 6.53 12.06
N SER A 289 -18.14 5.61 11.29
CA SER A 289 -18.45 5.86 9.87
C SER A 289 -19.88 5.44 9.54
N PRO A 290 -20.88 6.32 9.78
CA PRO A 290 -22.22 6.14 9.25
C PRO A 290 -22.27 6.44 7.75
N VAL A 291 -22.80 5.51 6.94
CA VAL A 291 -22.96 5.68 5.50
C VAL A 291 -24.34 5.19 5.07
N TRP A 292 -25.04 6.04 4.35
CA TRP A 292 -26.28 5.69 3.68
C TRP A 292 -26.00 5.33 2.23
N HIS A 293 -26.39 4.12 1.85
CA HIS A 293 -26.30 3.60 0.50
C HIS A 293 -27.68 3.69 -0.16
N TYR A 294 -27.72 4.31 -1.31
CA TYR A 294 -28.93 4.44 -2.10
C TYR A 294 -28.68 3.91 -3.51
N SER A 295 -29.59 3.04 -3.98
CA SER A 295 -29.54 2.52 -5.34
C SER A 295 -30.92 2.64 -5.98
N LYS A 296 -30.97 3.30 -7.13
CA LYS A 296 -32.20 3.44 -7.92
C LYS A 296 -31.90 3.55 -9.40
N GLY A 297 -32.34 2.56 -10.17
CA GLY A 297 -32.08 2.49 -11.61
C GLY A 297 -30.58 2.43 -11.89
N GLU A 298 -30.09 3.38 -12.68
CA GLU A 298 -28.68 3.47 -13.07
C GLU A 298 -27.78 4.15 -12.01
N TRP A 299 -28.36 4.66 -10.90
CA TRP A 299 -27.64 5.42 -9.89
C TRP A 299 -27.38 4.59 -8.63
N GLU A 300 -26.15 4.57 -8.18
CA GLU A 300 -25.70 4.11 -6.89
C GLU A 300 -25.03 5.28 -6.16
N THR A 301 -25.41 5.55 -4.92
CA THR A 301 -24.91 6.69 -4.15
C THR A 301 -24.59 6.26 -2.73
N ASP A 302 -23.40 6.59 -2.25
CA ASP A 302 -23.01 6.48 -0.85
C ASP A 302 -22.89 7.87 -0.28
N LEU A 303 -23.60 8.16 0.80
CA LEU A 303 -23.53 9.42 1.53
C LEU A 303 -23.22 9.16 2.99
N GLY A 304 -22.11 9.67 3.46
CA GLY A 304 -21.68 9.47 4.84
C GLY A 304 -20.57 10.41 5.25
N LEU A 305 -20.06 10.15 6.43
CA LEU A 305 -18.91 10.85 6.98
C LEU A 305 -18.12 9.94 7.91
N ASN A 306 -16.83 10.21 8.06
CA ASN A 306 -15.99 9.65 9.08
C ASN A 306 -15.86 10.64 10.22
N LEU A 307 -16.09 10.18 11.44
CA LEU A 307 -15.89 10.90 12.68
C LEU A 307 -14.74 10.23 13.43
N ASP A 308 -13.65 10.96 13.55
CA ASP A 308 -12.39 10.44 14.07
C ASP A 308 -12.03 11.11 15.38
N MET A 309 -11.63 10.33 16.39
CA MET A 309 -11.17 10.82 17.68
C MET A 309 -9.83 10.21 18.04
N ARG A 310 -8.97 11.00 18.68
CA ARG A 310 -7.65 10.55 19.16
C ARG A 310 -7.41 10.95 20.61
N THR A 311 -6.78 10.05 21.37
CA THR A 311 -6.39 10.34 22.75
C THR A 311 -5.09 11.11 22.84
N ARG A 312 -4.47 11.44 21.71
CA ARG A 312 -3.24 12.21 21.67
C ARG A 312 -3.50 13.71 21.83
N ALA A 313 -2.58 14.41 22.51
CA ALA A 313 -2.68 15.86 22.69
C ALA A 313 -2.64 16.62 21.36
N GLY A 314 -3.51 17.59 21.18
CA GLY A 314 -3.51 18.55 20.08
C GLY A 314 -4.80 18.63 19.29
N GLU A 315 -5.41 17.53 18.90
CA GLU A 315 -6.66 17.54 18.11
C GLU A 315 -7.51 16.30 18.39
N PRO A 316 -8.49 16.44 19.25
CA PRO A 316 -9.27 15.30 19.71
C PRO A 316 -10.33 14.83 18.71
N PHE A 317 -10.76 15.67 17.77
CA PHE A 317 -11.90 15.34 16.90
C PHE A 317 -11.75 15.90 15.49
N LEU A 318 -12.05 15.08 14.51
CA LEU A 318 -12.02 15.41 13.10
C LEU A 318 -13.16 14.74 12.34
N ALA A 319 -13.55 15.33 11.23
CA ALA A 319 -14.58 14.79 10.37
C ALA A 319 -14.16 14.90 8.90
N SER A 320 -14.44 13.86 8.12
CA SER A 320 -14.21 13.84 6.68
C SER A 320 -15.40 13.27 5.91
N PRO A 321 -15.64 13.73 4.68
CA PRO A 321 -16.77 13.26 3.87
C PRO A 321 -16.55 11.84 3.34
N VAL A 322 -17.66 11.12 3.15
CA VAL A 322 -17.73 9.88 2.38
C VAL A 322 -18.87 10.02 1.38
N ILE A 323 -18.57 10.56 0.22
CA ILE A 323 -19.54 10.77 -0.86
C ILE A 323 -19.06 10.01 -2.07
N LYS A 324 -19.87 9.06 -2.58
CA LYS A 324 -19.59 8.34 -3.81
C LYS A 324 -20.84 8.32 -4.68
N LEU A 325 -20.65 8.58 -5.94
CA LEU A 325 -21.69 8.56 -6.96
C LEU A 325 -21.25 7.64 -8.08
N THR A 326 -22.09 6.68 -8.42
CA THR A 326 -21.87 5.81 -9.58
C THR A 326 -23.08 5.90 -10.48
N TYR A 327 -22.84 6.16 -11.74
CA TYR A 327 -23.85 6.14 -12.79
C TYR A 327 -23.53 5.03 -13.78
N SER A 328 -24.43 4.07 -13.92
CA SER A 328 -24.34 2.97 -14.87
C SER A 328 -24.95 3.39 -16.21
N LEU A 329 -24.11 3.76 -17.18
CA LEU A 329 -24.57 4.15 -18.51
C LEU A 329 -25.09 2.93 -19.30
N ARG A 330 -24.43 1.80 -19.08
CA ARG A 330 -24.77 0.44 -19.57
C ARG A 330 -24.24 -0.56 -18.55
N ASP A 331 -24.62 -1.81 -18.65
CA ASP A 331 -24.16 -2.88 -17.75
C ASP A 331 -22.63 -2.93 -17.60
N ASN A 332 -21.93 -2.67 -18.72
CA ASN A 332 -20.48 -2.73 -18.78
C ASN A 332 -19.79 -1.36 -18.64
N PHE A 333 -20.53 -0.26 -18.54
CA PHE A 333 -19.95 1.09 -18.55
C PHE A 333 -20.49 1.94 -17.42
N LYS A 334 -19.60 2.36 -16.52
CA LYS A 334 -19.93 3.15 -15.34
C LYS A 334 -19.09 4.42 -15.29
N ILE A 335 -19.69 5.50 -14.82
CA ILE A 335 -19.02 6.73 -14.45
C ILE A 335 -19.09 6.85 -12.94
N ARG A 336 -17.97 7.15 -12.30
CA ARG A 336 -17.88 7.32 -10.84
C ARG A 336 -17.36 8.70 -10.50
N GLY A 337 -17.89 9.27 -9.43
CA GLY A 337 -17.36 10.45 -8.76
C GLY A 337 -17.28 10.18 -7.28
N SER A 338 -16.23 10.66 -6.60
CA SER A 338 -16.12 10.52 -5.16
C SER A 338 -15.46 11.72 -4.50
N ILE A 339 -15.87 11.99 -3.26
CA ILE A 339 -15.19 12.88 -2.33
C ILE A 339 -15.04 12.10 -1.04
N THR A 340 -13.82 11.74 -0.71
CA THR A 340 -13.50 10.93 0.46
C THR A 340 -12.35 11.55 1.22
N GLY A 341 -12.26 11.28 2.51
CA GLY A 341 -11.14 11.71 3.33
C GLY A 341 -10.89 10.72 4.47
N GLY A 342 -9.88 11.02 5.29
CA GLY A 342 -9.62 10.22 6.46
C GLY A 342 -8.14 10.02 6.81
N LEU A 343 -7.86 9.18 7.81
CA LEU A 343 -6.54 8.90 8.37
C LEU A 343 -5.65 8.08 7.41
N GLU A 344 -4.39 8.43 7.36
CA GLU A 344 -3.31 7.63 6.77
C GLU A 344 -2.47 7.03 7.90
N GLU A 345 -2.64 5.74 8.16
CA GLU A 345 -1.89 5.07 9.24
C GLU A 345 -0.40 4.90 8.88
N TYR A 346 0.49 5.35 9.75
CA TYR A 346 1.93 5.18 9.61
C TYR A 346 2.51 4.42 10.81
N ASP A 347 2.15 3.15 10.93
CA ASP A 347 2.79 2.22 11.85
C ASP A 347 4.18 1.79 11.33
N MET A 348 4.97 1.11 12.15
CA MET A 348 6.31 0.67 11.75
C MET A 348 6.31 -0.25 10.52
N ARG A 349 5.26 -1.03 10.29
CA ARG A 349 5.13 -1.86 9.08
C ARG A 349 4.96 -0.99 7.85
N CYS A 350 4.11 0.03 7.96
CA CYS A 350 3.88 1.01 6.91
C CYS A 350 5.16 1.78 6.57
N LEU A 351 5.91 2.20 7.59
CA LEU A 351 7.18 2.89 7.38
C LEU A 351 8.24 1.98 6.74
N ALA A 352 8.33 0.73 7.18
CA ALA A 352 9.23 -0.25 6.58
C ALA A 352 8.86 -0.60 5.12
N ALA A 353 7.58 -0.49 4.76
CA ALA A 353 7.12 -0.67 3.39
C ALA A 353 7.43 0.54 2.49
N ILE A 354 7.49 1.76 3.03
CA ILE A 354 7.98 2.94 2.30
C ILE A 354 9.47 2.78 2.01
N SER A 355 10.27 2.40 3.01
CA SER A 355 11.67 2.02 2.85
C SER A 355 12.10 1.12 4.00
N PRO A 356 12.63 -0.07 3.77
CA PRO A 356 13.19 -0.90 4.85
C PRO A 356 14.38 -0.21 5.54
N TYR A 357 15.03 0.71 4.82
CA TYR A 357 16.20 1.48 5.28
C TYR A 357 15.84 2.83 5.92
N TRP A 358 14.60 3.01 6.39
CA TRP A 358 14.21 4.25 7.05
C TRP A 358 14.97 4.46 8.37
N SER A 359 15.32 5.73 8.63
CA SER A 359 15.98 6.14 9.86
C SER A 359 14.97 6.41 10.97
N GLU A 360 15.28 5.99 12.17
CA GLU A 360 14.47 6.19 13.36
C GLU A 360 14.69 7.56 14.03
N GLU A 361 15.40 8.46 13.37
CA GLU A 361 15.73 9.79 13.91
C GLU A 361 14.52 10.71 14.04
N ASN A 362 13.53 10.52 13.19
CA ASN A 362 12.33 11.34 13.16
C ASN A 362 11.10 10.57 13.60
N ARG A 363 10.30 11.21 14.39
CA ARG A 363 8.98 10.72 14.75
C ARG A 363 8.02 10.96 13.60
N ILE A 364 7.36 9.90 13.15
CA ILE A 364 6.31 9.94 12.12
C ILE A 364 4.97 9.71 12.81
N TYR A 365 4.01 10.52 12.44
CA TYR A 365 2.64 10.45 12.92
C TYR A 365 1.70 10.00 11.83
N ASP A 366 0.54 9.49 12.21
CA ASP A 366 -0.51 9.23 11.25
C ASP A 366 -0.85 10.52 10.48
N GLY A 367 -0.92 10.44 9.16
CA GLY A 367 -1.26 11.54 8.29
C GLY A 367 -2.78 11.69 8.09
N TYR A 368 -3.24 12.70 7.35
CA TYR A 368 -4.65 12.95 7.09
C TYR A 368 -4.98 13.47 5.72
N THR A 369 -5.79 12.71 5.04
CA THR A 369 -6.42 13.18 3.82
C THR A 369 -7.68 13.97 4.19
N VAL A 370 -7.60 15.29 4.08
CA VAL A 370 -8.74 16.19 4.33
C VAL A 370 -9.85 15.90 3.33
N PHE A 371 -9.47 15.80 2.06
CA PHE A 371 -10.34 15.31 1.01
C PHE A 371 -9.55 14.76 -0.18
N ASN A 372 -10.14 13.79 -0.83
CA ASN A 372 -9.71 13.22 -2.09
C ASN A 372 -10.90 13.25 -3.05
N LEU A 373 -10.89 14.21 -3.96
CA LEU A 373 -11.87 14.35 -5.02
C LEU A 373 -11.41 13.53 -6.22
N SER A 374 -12.24 12.62 -6.71
CA SER A 374 -11.93 11.86 -7.91
C SER A 374 -13.15 11.67 -8.81
N THR A 375 -12.88 11.53 -10.09
CA THR A 375 -13.87 11.10 -11.09
C THR A 375 -13.23 10.17 -12.08
N GLY A 376 -13.98 9.17 -12.52
CA GLY A 376 -13.44 8.15 -13.40
C GLY A 376 -14.49 7.46 -14.25
N ILE A 377 -13.99 6.79 -15.27
CA ILE A 377 -14.75 6.00 -16.23
C ILE A 377 -14.28 4.55 -16.10
N PHE A 378 -15.23 3.64 -16.02
CA PHE A 378 -15.00 2.22 -15.86
C PHE A 378 -15.74 1.45 -16.94
N TYR A 379 -15.01 0.64 -17.67
CA TYR A 379 -15.55 -0.35 -18.57
C TYR A 379 -15.19 -1.73 -18.07
N ASN A 380 -16.16 -2.62 -17.93
CA ASN A 380 -15.94 -3.96 -17.44
C ASN A 380 -16.68 -5.00 -18.28
N ASN A 381 -15.92 -5.72 -19.08
CA ASN A 381 -16.35 -6.96 -19.72
C ASN A 381 -15.40 -8.07 -19.25
N PRO A 382 -15.77 -8.85 -18.22
CA PRO A 382 -14.85 -9.79 -17.56
C PRO A 382 -14.25 -10.84 -18.48
N SER A 383 -14.90 -11.16 -19.59
CA SER A 383 -14.42 -12.15 -20.57
C SER A 383 -13.40 -11.59 -21.55
N LYS A 384 -13.32 -10.27 -21.75
CA LYS A 384 -12.48 -9.67 -22.80
C LYS A 384 -11.63 -8.51 -22.33
N LEU A 385 -12.24 -7.52 -21.69
CA LEU A 385 -11.60 -6.25 -21.41
C LEU A 385 -12.21 -5.59 -20.18
N SER A 386 -11.37 -5.27 -19.21
CA SER A 386 -11.70 -4.32 -18.14
C SER A 386 -10.74 -3.15 -18.25
N ALA A 387 -11.26 -1.93 -18.21
CA ALA A 387 -10.47 -0.71 -18.29
C ALA A 387 -11.02 0.35 -17.36
N SER A 388 -10.15 1.12 -16.75
CA SER A 388 -10.53 2.28 -15.95
C SER A 388 -9.56 3.43 -16.14
N VAL A 389 -10.10 4.63 -16.06
CA VAL A 389 -9.32 5.88 -15.99
C VAL A 389 -9.95 6.75 -14.92
N ASP A 390 -9.15 7.15 -13.95
CA ASP A 390 -9.53 8.03 -12.84
C ASP A 390 -8.64 9.26 -12.82
N VAL A 391 -9.23 10.44 -12.66
CA VAL A 391 -8.54 11.70 -12.38
C VAL A 391 -8.97 12.18 -11.01
N GLY A 392 -8.03 12.67 -10.21
CA GLY A 392 -8.38 13.16 -8.90
C GLY A 392 -7.41 14.20 -8.36
N TYR A 393 -7.88 14.90 -7.33
CA TYR A 393 -7.10 15.83 -6.54
C TYR A 393 -7.21 15.47 -5.07
N ARG A 394 -6.07 15.33 -4.41
CA ARG A 394 -5.97 14.97 -2.99
C ARG A 394 -5.22 16.04 -2.24
N TYR A 395 -5.76 16.44 -1.08
CA TYR A 395 -5.07 17.26 -0.10
C TYR A 395 -4.90 16.46 1.19
N THR A 396 -3.64 16.27 1.60
CA THR A 396 -3.25 15.49 2.77
C THR A 396 -2.42 16.35 3.69
N ILE A 397 -2.73 16.35 4.98
CA ILE A 397 -1.90 16.92 6.04
C ILE A 397 -0.96 15.80 6.53
N ASP A 398 0.29 16.14 6.82
CA ASP A 398 1.31 15.19 7.28
C ASP A 398 1.57 14.00 6.30
N GLU A 399 1.54 14.28 5.00
CA GLU A 399 2.02 13.33 3.98
C GLU A 399 3.49 12.98 4.23
N VAL A 400 3.82 11.68 4.16
CA VAL A 400 5.18 11.20 4.41
C VAL A 400 6.04 11.26 3.16
N PHE A 401 7.24 11.81 3.30
CA PHE A 401 8.27 11.89 2.29
C PHE A 401 9.57 11.26 2.77
N GLN A 402 10.30 10.65 1.83
CA GLN A 402 11.65 10.16 2.07
C GLN A 402 12.67 11.23 1.72
N VAL A 403 13.64 11.44 2.57
CA VAL A 403 14.86 12.22 2.29
C VAL A 403 16.04 11.28 2.41
N ALA A 404 16.80 11.10 1.35
CA ALA A 404 18.01 10.31 1.43
C ALA A 404 19.06 11.04 2.28
N GLN A 405 19.67 10.30 3.18
CA GLN A 405 20.78 10.77 3.99
C GLN A 405 21.95 9.82 3.79
N ASP A 406 23.09 10.39 3.43
CA ASP A 406 24.37 9.68 3.30
C ASP A 406 25.36 10.30 4.29
N SER A 407 25.41 9.74 5.49
CA SER A 407 26.31 10.18 6.56
C SER A 407 27.17 9.00 7.04
N MET A 408 26.95 8.50 8.23
CA MET A 408 27.56 7.25 8.71
C MET A 408 26.93 6.02 8.03
N LEU A 409 25.64 6.09 7.78
CA LEU A 409 24.85 5.08 7.05
C LEU A 409 24.05 5.77 5.95
N VAL A 410 23.81 5.05 4.87
CA VAL A 410 22.84 5.48 3.86
C VAL A 410 21.46 5.10 4.37
N THR A 411 20.64 6.10 4.70
CA THR A 411 19.30 5.90 5.27
C THR A 411 18.26 6.74 4.53
N SER A 412 17.00 6.34 4.67
CA SER A 412 15.86 7.15 4.27
C SER A 412 15.30 7.85 5.51
N VAL A 413 15.54 9.14 5.64
CA VAL A 413 14.91 9.95 6.69
C VAL A 413 13.49 10.27 6.24
N LEU A 414 12.51 9.86 7.02
CA LEU A 414 11.11 10.15 6.75
C LEU A 414 10.73 11.50 7.36
N LYS A 415 10.05 12.33 6.59
CA LYS A 415 9.55 13.65 7.00
C LYS A 415 8.10 13.79 6.61
N GLN A 416 7.37 14.65 7.30
CA GLN A 416 5.96 14.92 7.06
C GLN A 416 5.72 16.38 6.72
N GLN A 417 4.85 16.63 5.77
CA GLN A 417 4.37 17.96 5.39
C GLN A 417 3.02 17.86 4.67
N ALA A 418 2.21 18.91 4.74
CA ALA A 418 1.00 18.99 3.95
C ALA A 418 1.30 18.93 2.45
N ALA A 419 0.50 18.18 1.71
CA ALA A 419 0.69 17.94 0.27
C ALA A 419 -0.61 18.03 -0.51
N SER A 420 -0.54 18.69 -1.67
CA SER A 420 -1.59 18.72 -2.69
C SER A 420 -1.13 17.92 -3.90
N VAL A 421 -1.93 16.98 -4.34
CA VAL A 421 -1.58 16.05 -5.41
C VAL A 421 -2.69 15.99 -6.45
N LEU A 422 -2.37 16.32 -7.69
CA LEU A 422 -3.21 16.00 -8.84
C LEU A 422 -2.72 14.66 -9.40
N TYR A 423 -3.62 13.70 -9.58
CA TYR A 423 -3.25 12.40 -10.08
C TYR A 423 -4.14 11.90 -11.22
N LEU A 424 -3.56 11.07 -12.06
CA LEU A 424 -4.23 10.28 -13.09
C LEU A 424 -3.89 8.81 -12.85
N LYS A 425 -4.92 7.96 -12.75
CA LYS A 425 -4.76 6.51 -12.66
C LYS A 425 -5.35 5.87 -13.90
N GLY A 426 -4.68 4.86 -14.43
CA GLY A 426 -5.18 4.04 -15.51
C GLY A 426 -4.96 2.58 -15.21
N ALA A 427 -5.95 1.74 -15.46
CA ALA A 427 -5.82 0.29 -15.38
C ALA A 427 -6.47 -0.36 -16.61
N LEU A 428 -5.85 -1.43 -17.10
CA LEU A 428 -6.32 -2.22 -18.22
C LEU A 428 -6.06 -3.70 -17.91
N ASP A 429 -7.09 -4.53 -18.04
CA ASP A 429 -6.98 -6.00 -18.05
C ASP A 429 -7.59 -6.50 -19.36
N LEU A 430 -6.74 -6.94 -20.27
CA LEU A 430 -7.10 -7.44 -21.60
C LEU A 430 -6.89 -8.94 -21.65
N ARG A 431 -7.94 -9.69 -21.92
CA ARG A 431 -7.91 -11.14 -22.15
C ARG A 431 -8.01 -11.40 -23.64
N LEU A 432 -6.89 -11.83 -24.23
CA LEU A 432 -6.77 -12.16 -25.64
C LEU A 432 -6.94 -13.67 -25.78
N TYR A 433 -8.17 -14.09 -26.08
CA TYR A 433 -8.52 -15.49 -26.10
C TYR A 433 -8.25 -16.16 -24.73
N GLU A 434 -8.46 -17.42 -24.59
CA GLU A 434 -8.16 -18.20 -23.37
C GLU A 434 -6.66 -18.36 -23.07
N ARG A 435 -5.78 -17.89 -23.98
CA ARG A 435 -4.35 -18.17 -23.96
C ARG A 435 -3.46 -17.01 -23.60
N ALA A 436 -3.97 -15.79 -23.62
CA ALA A 436 -3.14 -14.62 -23.33
C ALA A 436 -3.90 -13.57 -22.51
N GLN A 437 -3.22 -12.99 -21.55
CA GLN A 437 -3.69 -11.88 -20.73
C GLN A 437 -2.63 -10.79 -20.68
N LEU A 438 -3.05 -9.55 -20.77
CA LEU A 438 -2.21 -8.37 -20.58
C LEU A 438 -2.88 -7.47 -19.55
N LYS A 439 -2.15 -7.15 -18.49
CA LYS A 439 -2.55 -6.14 -17.51
C LYS A 439 -1.61 -4.95 -17.58
N PHE A 440 -2.16 -3.79 -17.47
CA PHE A 440 -1.45 -2.53 -17.39
C PHE A 440 -2.03 -1.69 -16.27
N ASP A 441 -1.18 -1.18 -15.39
CA ASP A 441 -1.53 -0.24 -14.33
C ASP A 441 -0.59 0.96 -14.43
N MET A 442 -1.12 2.15 -14.27
CA MET A 442 -0.34 3.38 -14.27
C MET A 442 -0.90 4.38 -13.26
N ILE A 443 -0.01 5.05 -12.56
CA ILE A 443 -0.31 6.23 -11.75
C ILE A 443 0.64 7.34 -12.16
N TYR A 444 0.07 8.45 -12.56
CA TYR A 444 0.79 9.71 -12.70
C TYR A 444 0.38 10.63 -11.56
N SER A 445 1.35 11.18 -10.83
CA SER A 445 1.14 12.09 -9.69
C SER A 445 1.90 13.38 -9.89
N ASN A 446 1.20 14.49 -9.87
CA ASN A 446 1.79 15.82 -9.90
C ASN A 446 1.55 16.50 -8.55
N TYR A 447 2.63 16.68 -7.80
CA TYR A 447 2.60 17.37 -6.52
C TYR A 447 2.64 18.88 -6.77
N LEU A 448 1.64 19.58 -6.26
CA LEU A 448 1.48 21.03 -6.43
C LEU A 448 2.14 21.76 -5.27
N GLY A 449 3.01 22.72 -5.59
CA GLY A 449 3.70 23.53 -4.59
C GLY A 449 5.16 23.15 -4.34
N SER A 450 5.74 23.81 -3.37
CA SER A 450 7.11 23.58 -2.91
C SER A 450 7.08 22.92 -1.53
N TYR A 451 7.80 21.83 -1.37
CA TYR A 451 7.87 21.04 -0.16
C TYR A 451 9.28 21.09 0.39
N PHE A 452 9.42 21.36 1.70
CA PHE A 452 10.72 21.53 2.34
C PHE A 452 11.65 22.51 1.60
N GLY A 453 11.05 23.59 1.02
CA GLY A 453 11.78 24.59 0.23
C GLY A 453 12.21 24.14 -1.17
N ARG A 454 11.75 22.98 -1.65
CA ARG A 454 12.10 22.40 -2.95
C ARG A 454 10.87 21.86 -3.68
N LYS A 455 10.93 21.72 -5.01
CA LYS A 455 9.95 20.90 -5.73
C LYS A 455 10.07 19.45 -5.25
N MET A 456 8.92 18.79 -5.08
CA MET A 456 8.82 17.41 -4.60
C MET A 456 9.85 16.50 -5.24
N GLU A 457 10.63 15.84 -4.41
CA GLU A 457 11.82 15.17 -4.88
C GLU A 457 11.83 13.65 -4.64
N LEU A 458 10.84 13.08 -3.93
CA LEU A 458 11.02 11.72 -3.41
C LEU A 458 9.87 10.76 -3.65
N LYS A 459 8.86 11.19 -4.39
CA LYS A 459 7.82 10.28 -4.88
C LYS A 459 7.85 10.29 -6.40
N PRO A 460 7.81 9.13 -7.06
CA PRO A 460 7.82 9.07 -8.52
C PRO A 460 6.59 9.78 -9.08
N ALA A 461 6.82 10.64 -10.11
CA ALA A 461 5.72 11.24 -10.83
C ALA A 461 4.98 10.21 -11.67
N ILE A 462 5.67 9.19 -12.16
CA ILE A 462 5.06 8.06 -12.89
C ILE A 462 5.47 6.76 -12.22
N ASP A 463 4.50 5.90 -11.94
CA ASP A 463 4.68 4.49 -11.61
C ASP A 463 3.72 3.68 -12.50
N ALA A 464 4.29 2.88 -13.39
CA ALA A 464 3.55 2.07 -14.32
C ALA A 464 4.05 0.63 -14.32
N SER A 465 3.15 -0.32 -14.49
CA SER A 465 3.50 -1.72 -14.60
C SER A 465 2.71 -2.42 -15.69
N VAL A 466 3.38 -3.34 -16.35
CA VAL A 466 2.79 -4.24 -17.35
C VAL A 466 3.02 -5.67 -16.90
N PHE A 467 1.97 -6.44 -16.85
CA PHE A 467 2.03 -7.87 -16.69
C PHE A 467 1.42 -8.54 -17.93
N GLY A 468 2.17 -9.45 -18.54
CA GLY A 468 1.70 -10.27 -19.65
C GLY A 468 1.84 -11.75 -19.32
N ARG A 469 0.84 -12.54 -19.66
CA ARG A 469 0.90 -14.01 -19.63
C ARG A 469 0.44 -14.56 -20.96
N MET A 470 1.13 -15.58 -21.44
CA MET A 470 0.75 -16.29 -22.66
C MET A 470 1.08 -17.78 -22.54
N THR A 471 0.12 -18.63 -22.84
CA THR A 471 0.36 -20.06 -23.04
C THR A 471 0.92 -20.27 -24.44
N ILE A 472 2.21 -20.59 -24.54
CA ILE A 472 2.92 -20.78 -25.80
C ILE A 472 2.50 -22.10 -26.45
N ILE A 473 2.59 -23.19 -25.70
CA ILE A 473 2.12 -24.51 -26.03
C ILE A 473 1.48 -25.14 -24.81
N ARG A 474 0.79 -26.24 -24.96
CA ARG A 474 0.18 -26.95 -23.84
C ARG A 474 1.23 -27.31 -22.79
N GLY A 475 1.04 -26.80 -21.58
CA GLY A 475 1.94 -27.01 -20.44
C GLY A 475 3.13 -26.05 -20.38
N LEU A 476 3.29 -25.09 -21.31
CA LEU A 476 4.33 -24.07 -21.24
C LEU A 476 3.72 -22.68 -21.25
N ASP A 477 3.80 -22.00 -20.14
CA ASP A 477 3.38 -20.62 -19.96
C ASP A 477 4.60 -19.69 -19.93
N ALA A 478 4.49 -18.54 -20.60
CA ALA A 478 5.43 -17.44 -20.47
C ALA A 478 4.75 -16.26 -19.78
N MET A 479 5.48 -15.63 -18.87
CA MET A 479 5.02 -14.44 -18.16
C MET A 479 6.08 -13.33 -18.29
N LEU A 480 5.60 -12.11 -18.50
CA LEU A 480 6.40 -10.90 -18.57
C LEU A 480 5.91 -9.94 -17.48
N THR A 481 6.86 -9.39 -16.72
CA THR A 481 6.59 -8.30 -15.79
C THR A 481 7.54 -7.16 -16.10
N TYR A 482 6.95 -5.99 -16.36
CA TYR A 482 7.72 -4.77 -16.58
C TYR A 482 7.25 -3.67 -15.62
N ARG A 483 8.18 -2.93 -15.03
CA ARG A 483 7.91 -1.77 -14.19
C ARG A 483 8.70 -0.57 -14.66
N LEU A 484 8.02 0.54 -14.81
CA LEU A 484 8.54 1.87 -15.06
C LEU A 484 8.22 2.75 -13.87
N MET A 485 9.24 3.30 -13.19
CA MET A 485 9.05 4.26 -12.11
C MET A 485 10.07 5.40 -12.28
N GLY A 486 9.62 6.64 -12.26
CA GLY A 486 10.55 7.70 -12.56
C GLY A 486 10.06 9.12 -12.32
N PHE A 487 10.91 10.04 -12.79
CA PHE A 487 10.72 11.49 -12.70
C PHE A 487 10.65 11.99 -11.26
N HIS A 488 11.53 11.48 -10.40
CA HIS A 488 11.71 11.93 -9.02
C HIS A 488 13.18 12.29 -8.75
N LYS A 489 13.42 13.05 -7.71
CA LYS A 489 14.73 13.54 -7.32
C LYS A 489 15.04 13.17 -5.88
N VAL A 490 16.29 12.99 -5.58
CA VAL A 490 16.80 12.80 -4.21
C VAL A 490 17.82 13.87 -3.92
N VAL A 491 17.59 14.65 -2.85
CA VAL A 491 18.52 15.70 -2.39
C VAL A 491 18.95 16.65 -3.53
N GLY A 492 18.03 16.97 -4.46
CA GLY A 492 18.31 17.86 -5.59
C GLY A 492 18.84 17.17 -6.86
N GLU A 493 19.17 15.88 -6.79
CA GLU A 493 19.59 15.09 -7.94
C GLU A 493 18.45 14.25 -8.51
N SER A 494 18.41 14.13 -9.83
CA SER A 494 17.43 13.28 -10.50
C SER A 494 17.78 11.81 -10.27
N MET A 495 16.82 11.04 -9.77
CA MET A 495 16.97 9.59 -9.67
C MET A 495 16.87 8.96 -11.06
N PRO A 496 17.72 7.97 -11.37
CA PRO A 496 17.57 7.20 -12.59
C PRO A 496 16.18 6.56 -12.66
N VAL A 497 15.60 6.60 -13.84
CA VAL A 497 14.31 5.95 -14.10
C VAL A 497 14.46 4.44 -13.90
N VAL A 498 13.60 3.86 -13.08
CA VAL A 498 13.52 2.41 -12.92
C VAL A 498 12.88 1.82 -14.17
N ASN A 499 13.64 0.98 -14.87
CA ASN A 499 13.19 0.16 -15.99
C ASN A 499 13.49 -1.28 -15.63
N ASP A 500 12.52 -1.98 -15.11
CA ASP A 500 12.71 -3.35 -14.64
C ASP A 500 11.87 -4.34 -15.45
N LEU A 501 12.55 -5.20 -16.18
CA LEU A 501 11.94 -6.26 -16.97
C LEU A 501 12.34 -7.62 -16.40
N SER A 502 11.34 -8.44 -16.14
CA SER A 502 11.51 -9.84 -15.75
C SER A 502 10.67 -10.75 -16.67
N LEU A 503 11.23 -11.90 -17.01
CA LEU A 503 10.57 -12.94 -17.78
C LEU A 503 10.54 -14.24 -16.99
N THR A 504 9.41 -14.91 -16.95
CA THR A 504 9.28 -16.24 -16.34
C THR A 504 8.73 -17.21 -17.37
N ALA A 505 9.33 -18.37 -17.46
CA ALA A 505 8.79 -19.52 -18.16
C ALA A 505 8.42 -20.58 -17.14
N ASP A 506 7.23 -21.13 -17.24
CA ASP A 506 6.70 -22.18 -16.37
C ASP A 506 6.29 -23.37 -17.24
N TYR A 507 6.84 -24.55 -16.93
CA TYR A 507 6.58 -25.78 -17.68
C TYR A 507 5.95 -26.85 -16.79
N ASP A 508 4.72 -27.23 -17.09
CA ASP A 508 3.98 -28.31 -16.44
C ASP A 508 4.52 -29.67 -16.91
N TYR A 509 5.39 -30.29 -16.13
CA TYR A 509 5.89 -31.63 -16.41
C TYR A 509 4.79 -32.68 -16.26
N ASN A 510 3.97 -32.55 -15.23
CA ASN A 510 2.78 -33.35 -15.01
C ASN A 510 1.74 -32.55 -14.20
N ARG A 511 0.64 -33.20 -13.77
CA ARG A 511 -0.44 -32.52 -13.03
C ARG A 511 0.00 -31.94 -11.68
N ASN A 512 1.05 -32.49 -11.10
CA ASN A 512 1.50 -32.14 -9.75
C ASN A 512 2.82 -31.38 -9.74
N ILE A 513 3.64 -31.49 -10.78
CA ILE A 513 4.99 -30.91 -10.80
C ILE A 513 5.14 -30.00 -12.01
N SER A 514 5.58 -28.78 -11.77
CA SER A 514 6.02 -27.82 -12.79
C SER A 514 7.43 -27.34 -12.49
N PHE A 515 8.17 -27.01 -13.51
CA PHE A 515 9.48 -26.35 -13.43
C PHE A 515 9.36 -24.92 -13.91
N TYR A 516 10.00 -24.00 -13.24
CA TYR A 516 10.01 -22.62 -13.70
C TYR A 516 11.41 -22.03 -13.72
N THR A 517 11.57 -21.07 -14.62
CA THR A 517 12.79 -20.26 -14.74
C THR A 517 12.39 -18.80 -14.81
N THR A 518 13.02 -17.95 -13.98
CA THR A 518 12.79 -16.51 -14.00
C THR A 518 14.09 -15.78 -14.29
N LEU A 519 14.07 -14.97 -15.34
CA LEU A 519 15.12 -13.99 -15.65
C LEU A 519 14.69 -12.66 -15.06
N LYS A 520 15.41 -12.17 -14.04
CA LYS A 520 15.13 -10.91 -13.33
C LYS A 520 16.05 -9.80 -13.81
N HIS A 521 15.55 -8.57 -13.80
CA HIS A 521 16.33 -7.35 -14.06
C HIS A 521 17.06 -7.36 -15.42
N LEU A 522 16.36 -7.77 -16.47
CA LEU A 522 16.97 -8.00 -17.80
C LEU A 522 17.63 -6.75 -18.40
N PHE A 523 17.08 -5.57 -18.16
CA PHE A 523 17.70 -4.33 -18.64
C PHE A 523 18.92 -3.90 -17.85
N GLY A 524 19.20 -4.55 -16.72
CA GLY A 524 20.46 -4.50 -15.99
C GLY A 524 20.93 -3.09 -15.67
N GLY A 525 20.12 -2.28 -15.01
CA GLY A 525 20.39 -0.87 -14.90
C GLY A 525 21.05 -0.40 -13.62
N ASN A 526 21.53 0.85 -13.67
CA ASN A 526 21.95 1.63 -12.52
C ASN A 526 20.74 2.39 -11.97
N TYR A 527 19.69 1.69 -11.55
CA TYR A 527 18.51 2.31 -10.95
C TYR A 527 18.35 1.88 -9.50
N TYR A 528 17.57 2.66 -8.77
CA TYR A 528 17.37 2.53 -7.33
C TYR A 528 15.87 2.51 -7.03
N TYR A 529 15.40 1.46 -6.36
CA TYR A 529 14.06 1.47 -5.77
C TYR A 529 14.02 2.28 -4.48
N TYR A 530 15.14 2.23 -3.75
CA TYR A 530 15.33 3.00 -2.52
C TYR A 530 16.56 3.87 -2.69
N ALA A 531 16.48 5.12 -2.25
CA ALA A 531 17.57 6.08 -2.38
C ALA A 531 18.88 5.54 -1.79
N GLY A 532 19.93 5.54 -2.61
CA GLY A 532 21.25 5.03 -2.23
C GLY A 532 21.43 3.51 -2.31
N TYR A 533 20.37 2.74 -2.62
CA TYR A 533 20.40 1.28 -2.68
C TYR A 533 20.18 0.78 -4.11
N ARG A 534 21.28 0.48 -4.75
CA ARG A 534 21.29 0.02 -6.13
C ARG A 534 20.59 -1.32 -6.29
N THR A 535 19.80 -1.43 -7.33
CA THR A 535 19.12 -2.68 -7.70
C THR A 535 20.12 -3.77 -8.10
N LEU A 536 19.69 -5.02 -7.96
CA LEU A 536 20.46 -6.17 -8.39
C LEU A 536 20.71 -6.13 -9.91
N ARG A 537 21.87 -6.64 -10.32
CA ARG A 537 22.16 -6.90 -11.73
C ARG A 537 21.31 -8.04 -12.27
N PRO A 538 21.25 -8.25 -13.61
CA PRO A 538 20.52 -9.36 -14.20
C PRO A 538 20.83 -10.69 -13.52
N ALA A 539 19.80 -11.45 -13.27
CA ALA A 539 19.90 -12.70 -12.53
C ALA A 539 18.94 -13.75 -13.08
N ILE A 540 19.35 -15.01 -12.94
CA ILE A 540 18.51 -16.16 -13.27
C ILE A 540 18.17 -16.92 -11.99
N LEU A 541 16.95 -17.36 -11.89
CA LEU A 541 16.42 -18.22 -10.84
C LEU A 541 15.70 -19.39 -11.50
N VAL A 542 15.93 -20.58 -10.98
CA VAL A 542 15.24 -21.80 -11.40
C VAL A 542 14.56 -22.44 -10.18
N GLY A 543 13.46 -23.12 -10.42
CA GLY A 543 12.72 -23.72 -9.32
C GLY A 543 11.70 -24.76 -9.74
N VAL A 544 11.06 -25.31 -8.72
CA VAL A 544 10.03 -26.35 -8.85
C VAL A 544 8.77 -25.88 -8.15
N VAL A 545 7.64 -26.19 -8.74
CA VAL A 545 6.31 -26.02 -8.15
C VAL A 545 5.69 -27.40 -7.98
N TYR A 546 5.27 -27.70 -6.76
CA TYR A 546 4.49 -28.89 -6.46
C TYR A 546 3.04 -28.49 -6.18
N LYS A 547 2.11 -29.10 -6.92
CA LYS A 547 0.66 -28.88 -6.82
C LYS A 547 0.00 -30.10 -6.19
N LEU A 548 -0.75 -29.91 -5.08
CA LEU A 548 -1.47 -30.97 -4.36
C LEU A 548 -2.87 -31.18 -4.97
#